data_ad408c40dceb7964360535036e44306a
#
_entry.id   ad408c40dceb7964360535036e44306a
#
_cell.length_a   1.000
_cell.length_b   1.000
_cell.length_c   1.000
_cell.angle_alpha   90.00
_cell.angle_beta   90.00
_cell.angle_gamma   90.00
#
_symmetry.space_group_name_H-M   'P 1'
#
loop_
_entity.id
_entity.type
_entity.pdbx_description
1 polymer ?
#
loop_
_entity_poly.entity_id
_entity_poly.type
_entity_poly.pdbx_seq_one_letter_code
_entity_poly.pdbx_strand_id
1 'polypeptide(L)'
;AYYREEAHAETLAAYKEHVERMLGYLDNSRLFGLSAASAAARIVALETEIAAGHWDVVKTRDAVATYNPTELGALPPKVRTLLSSAGLPDQRLVSMMPSYLDHLNGLLVDDRLPDWQLWATWHILRSRAGLLTEEISQANFDFYGTKLSGATEQKDRWKRAVGLAERMVGEEIGQRFVEKHFPASSKEHMLELVDYLVAAYRDRISNLEWMTPATRERALEKLGKFNAKIGYPDKWRSYEGL
;
A
#
# COMPACT_ATOMS: atom_id res chain seq x y z
N ALA A 1 10.96 -5.26 -10.00
CA ALA A 1 12.41 -5.04 -10.14
C ALA A 1 13.20 -5.97 -9.23
N TYR A 2 13.12 -5.85 -7.89
CA TYR A 2 13.98 -6.55 -6.92
C TYR A 2 14.10 -8.07 -7.08
N TYR A 3 13.06 -8.76 -7.56
CA TYR A 3 13.05 -10.22 -7.76
C TYR A 3 13.48 -10.65 -9.16
N ARG A 4 13.68 -9.73 -10.12
CA ARG A 4 13.82 -10.06 -11.55
C ARG A 4 15.03 -9.44 -12.23
N GLU A 5 15.59 -8.36 -11.67
CA GLU A 5 16.64 -7.60 -12.30
C GLU A 5 17.98 -7.89 -11.63
N GLU A 6 19.00 -8.19 -12.42
CA GLU A 6 20.36 -8.50 -11.96
C GLU A 6 20.95 -7.37 -11.09
N ALA A 7 20.61 -6.12 -11.41
CA ALA A 7 21.02 -4.95 -10.63
C ALA A 7 20.58 -5.01 -9.14
N HIS A 8 19.59 -5.83 -8.82
CA HIS A 8 19.07 -6.00 -7.45
C HIS A 8 19.44 -7.34 -6.81
N ALA A 9 20.31 -8.15 -7.43
CA ALA A 9 20.67 -9.49 -6.93
C ALA A 9 21.26 -9.45 -5.51
N GLU A 10 22.14 -8.49 -5.23
CA GLU A 10 22.71 -8.30 -3.89
C GLU A 10 21.62 -7.95 -2.84
N THR A 11 20.69 -7.09 -3.21
CA THR A 11 19.58 -6.71 -2.33
C THR A 11 18.65 -7.89 -2.06
N LEU A 12 18.38 -8.73 -3.06
CA LEU A 12 17.55 -9.93 -2.91
C LEU A 12 18.25 -10.97 -2.01
N ALA A 13 19.57 -11.15 -2.15
CA ALA A 13 20.34 -12.00 -1.27
C ALA A 13 20.28 -11.52 0.18
N ALA A 14 20.52 -10.23 0.42
CA ALA A 14 20.38 -9.63 1.75
C ALA A 14 18.96 -9.73 2.31
N TYR A 15 17.93 -9.63 1.47
CA TYR A 15 16.55 -9.85 1.87
C TYR A 15 16.32 -11.28 2.36
N LYS A 16 16.85 -12.28 1.65
CA LYS A 16 16.72 -13.68 2.07
C LYS A 16 17.39 -13.93 3.42
N GLU A 17 18.59 -13.38 3.63
CA GLU A 17 19.28 -13.44 4.92
C GLU A 17 18.47 -12.75 6.04
N HIS A 18 17.86 -11.61 5.73
CA HIS A 18 16.98 -10.92 6.67
C HIS A 18 15.76 -11.77 7.04
N VAL A 19 15.08 -12.38 6.05
CA VAL A 19 13.94 -13.28 6.30
C VAL A 19 14.38 -14.44 7.19
N GLU A 20 15.50 -15.09 6.91
CA GLU A 20 16.07 -16.17 7.71
C GLU A 20 16.34 -15.71 9.16
N ARG A 21 17.02 -14.57 9.34
CA ARG A 21 17.31 -13.99 10.66
C ARG A 21 16.02 -13.76 11.44
N MET A 22 15.04 -13.16 10.83
CA MET A 22 13.76 -12.83 11.48
C MET A 22 12.97 -14.10 11.85
N LEU A 23 12.92 -15.09 10.98
CA LEU A 23 12.27 -16.37 11.25
C LEU A 23 12.99 -17.15 12.36
N GLY A 24 14.29 -16.93 12.56
CA GLY A 24 15.08 -17.50 13.64
C GLY A 24 14.63 -17.08 15.05
N TYR A 25 13.84 -16.01 15.17
CA TYR A 25 13.20 -15.62 16.44
C TYR A 25 11.93 -16.40 16.74
N LEU A 26 11.43 -17.19 15.81
CA LEU A 26 10.23 -18.01 15.98
C LEU A 26 10.60 -19.44 16.41
N ASP A 27 9.71 -20.06 17.15
CA ASP A 27 9.78 -21.50 17.40
C ASP A 27 9.56 -22.30 16.10
N ASN A 28 10.31 -23.40 15.93
CA ASN A 28 10.24 -24.25 14.73
C ASN A 28 8.82 -24.80 14.46
N SER A 29 7.99 -24.93 15.47
CA SER A 29 6.58 -25.31 15.29
C SER A 29 5.80 -24.29 14.45
N ARG A 30 6.19 -23.02 14.51
CA ARG A 30 5.61 -21.95 13.68
C ARG A 30 6.12 -21.98 12.24
N LEU A 31 7.18 -22.71 11.99
CA LEU A 31 7.77 -22.92 10.66
C LEU A 31 7.43 -24.32 10.11
N PHE A 32 6.42 -24.98 10.66
CA PHE A 32 5.99 -26.32 10.24
C PHE A 32 7.12 -27.36 10.28
N GLY A 33 8.02 -27.24 11.26
CA GLY A 33 9.17 -28.12 11.45
C GLY A 33 10.37 -27.85 10.54
N LEU A 34 10.32 -26.79 9.75
CA LEU A 34 11.46 -26.37 8.91
C LEU A 34 12.48 -25.55 9.71
N SER A 35 13.73 -25.55 9.24
CA SER A 35 14.71 -24.54 9.68
C SER A 35 14.35 -23.16 9.14
N ALA A 36 14.80 -22.09 9.80
CA ALA A 36 14.62 -20.73 9.33
C ALA A 36 15.16 -20.52 7.92
N ALA A 37 16.33 -21.10 7.60
CA ALA A 37 16.94 -21.06 6.27
C ALA A 37 16.06 -21.72 5.20
N SER A 38 15.49 -22.89 5.49
CA SER A 38 14.62 -23.61 4.55
C SER A 38 13.30 -22.85 4.35
N ALA A 39 12.72 -22.32 5.43
CA ALA A 39 11.50 -21.52 5.37
C ALA A 39 11.72 -20.21 4.57
N ALA A 40 12.84 -19.50 4.82
CA ALA A 40 13.20 -18.29 4.07
C ALA A 40 13.38 -18.58 2.57
N ALA A 41 14.03 -19.68 2.22
CA ALA A 41 14.19 -20.07 0.82
C ALA A 41 12.85 -20.30 0.11
N ARG A 42 11.90 -20.98 0.77
CA ARG A 42 10.54 -21.22 0.24
C ARG A 42 9.74 -19.92 0.09
N ILE A 43 9.81 -19.04 1.09
CA ILE A 43 9.14 -17.74 1.06
C ILE A 43 9.64 -16.91 -0.12
N VAL A 44 10.97 -16.76 -0.26
CA VAL A 44 11.57 -15.94 -1.35
C VAL A 44 11.29 -16.57 -2.71
N ALA A 45 11.24 -17.89 -2.83
CA ALA A 45 10.84 -18.57 -4.06
C ALA A 45 9.38 -18.24 -4.44
N LEU A 46 8.45 -18.32 -3.50
CA LEU A 46 7.04 -17.96 -3.73
C LEU A 46 6.91 -16.48 -4.13
N GLU A 47 7.59 -15.57 -3.42
CA GLU A 47 7.58 -14.14 -3.74
C GLU A 47 8.16 -13.84 -5.13
N THR A 48 9.19 -14.58 -5.54
CA THR A 48 9.77 -14.49 -6.89
C THR A 48 8.76 -14.89 -7.95
N GLU A 49 8.01 -15.98 -7.74
CA GLU A 49 6.96 -16.39 -8.64
C GLU A 49 5.78 -15.39 -8.67
N ILE A 50 5.37 -14.87 -7.53
CA ILE A 50 4.37 -13.79 -7.46
C ILE A 50 4.85 -12.57 -8.26
N ALA A 51 6.11 -12.17 -8.07
CA ALA A 51 6.70 -11.03 -8.77
C ALA A 51 6.82 -11.24 -10.28
N ALA A 52 6.96 -12.50 -10.75
CA ALA A 52 7.03 -12.82 -12.17
C ALA A 52 5.75 -12.44 -12.93
N GLY A 53 4.59 -12.47 -12.27
CA GLY A 53 3.31 -12.06 -12.85
C GLY A 53 3.08 -10.55 -12.92
N HIS A 54 3.84 -9.76 -12.17
CA HIS A 54 3.68 -8.30 -12.15
C HIS A 54 4.17 -7.64 -13.45
N TRP A 55 3.44 -6.65 -13.90
CA TRP A 55 3.90 -5.76 -14.96
C TRP A 55 5.14 -4.98 -14.50
N ASP A 56 5.95 -4.53 -15.44
CA ASP A 56 7.01 -3.58 -15.13
C ASP A 56 6.44 -2.20 -14.76
N VAL A 57 7.30 -1.40 -14.10
CA VAL A 57 6.88 -0.10 -13.57
C VAL A 57 6.49 0.91 -14.66
N VAL A 58 7.02 0.78 -15.87
CA VAL A 58 6.70 1.68 -16.99
C VAL A 58 5.29 1.36 -17.49
N LYS A 59 4.99 0.08 -17.71
CA LYS A 59 3.65 -0.37 -18.12
C LYS A 59 2.57 0.00 -17.10
N THR A 60 2.87 -0.04 -15.80
CA THR A 60 1.90 0.35 -14.76
C THR A 60 1.58 1.85 -14.72
N ARG A 61 2.33 2.70 -15.44
CA ARG A 61 2.05 4.13 -15.60
C ARG A 61 1.10 4.44 -16.75
N ASP A 62 0.82 3.48 -17.61
CA ASP A 62 -0.17 3.64 -18.67
C ASP A 62 -1.59 3.63 -18.08
N ALA A 63 -2.20 4.80 -17.99
CA ALA A 63 -3.52 4.98 -17.39
C ALA A 63 -4.64 4.29 -18.19
N VAL A 64 -4.45 4.05 -19.48
CA VAL A 64 -5.42 3.32 -20.31
C VAL A 64 -5.28 1.83 -20.09
N ALA A 65 -4.05 1.30 -20.14
CA ALA A 65 -3.78 -0.12 -19.93
C ALA A 65 -4.18 -0.60 -18.51
N THR A 66 -4.06 0.28 -17.51
CA THR A 66 -4.40 -0.04 -16.11
C THR A 66 -5.86 0.21 -15.75
N TYR A 67 -6.68 0.77 -16.64
CA TYR A 67 -8.11 1.00 -16.41
C TYR A 67 -8.96 -0.12 -16.99
N ASN A 68 -9.13 -1.19 -16.23
CA ASN A 68 -9.96 -2.36 -16.63
C ASN A 68 -11.12 -2.52 -15.64
N PRO A 69 -12.25 -1.79 -15.84
CA PRO A 69 -13.44 -1.96 -15.00
C PRO A 69 -13.98 -3.39 -15.08
N THR A 70 -14.27 -3.99 -13.94
CA THR A 70 -14.76 -5.35 -13.82
C THR A 70 -15.67 -5.50 -12.60
N GLU A 71 -16.38 -6.60 -12.50
CA GLU A 71 -17.14 -6.99 -11.32
C GLU A 71 -16.38 -8.04 -10.53
N LEU A 72 -16.55 -8.08 -9.21
CA LEU A 72 -15.91 -9.09 -8.35
C LEU A 72 -16.20 -10.53 -8.86
N GLY A 73 -17.44 -10.78 -9.30
CA GLY A 73 -17.87 -12.07 -9.84
C GLY A 73 -17.15 -12.51 -11.12
N ALA A 74 -16.60 -11.56 -11.89
CA ALA A 74 -15.87 -11.83 -13.13
C ALA A 74 -14.38 -12.11 -12.93
N LEU A 75 -13.85 -11.97 -11.70
CA LEU A 75 -12.46 -12.26 -11.40
C LEU A 75 -12.17 -13.77 -11.45
N PRO A 76 -10.90 -14.18 -11.66
CA PRO A 76 -10.49 -15.58 -11.59
C PRO A 76 -10.95 -16.23 -10.27
N PRO A 77 -11.44 -17.48 -10.30
CA PRO A 77 -12.24 -18.06 -9.20
C PRO A 77 -11.55 -18.02 -7.83
N LYS A 78 -10.27 -18.39 -7.75
CA LYS A 78 -9.54 -18.44 -6.46
C LYS A 78 -9.21 -17.04 -5.95
N VAL A 79 -8.90 -16.11 -6.84
CA VAL A 79 -8.70 -14.68 -6.49
C VAL A 79 -10.01 -14.10 -5.95
N ARG A 80 -11.14 -14.38 -6.60
CA ARG A 80 -12.46 -13.98 -6.11
C ARG A 80 -12.72 -14.53 -4.71
N THR A 81 -12.50 -15.83 -4.51
CA THR A 81 -12.68 -16.48 -3.20
C THR A 81 -11.80 -15.80 -2.13
N LEU A 82 -10.53 -15.56 -2.43
CA LEU A 82 -9.60 -14.88 -1.51
C LEU A 82 -10.11 -13.48 -1.11
N LEU A 83 -10.52 -12.66 -2.08
CA LEU A 83 -11.01 -11.31 -1.83
C LEU A 83 -12.33 -11.31 -1.06
N SER A 84 -13.26 -12.19 -1.40
CA SER A 84 -14.53 -12.34 -0.67
C SER A 84 -14.30 -12.81 0.77
N SER A 85 -13.38 -13.75 0.99
CA SER A 85 -13.02 -14.23 2.33
C SER A 85 -12.32 -13.14 3.16
N ALA A 86 -11.64 -12.20 2.51
CA ALA A 86 -11.07 -11.02 3.15
C ALA A 86 -12.10 -9.91 3.42
N GLY A 87 -13.39 -10.14 3.12
CA GLY A 87 -14.47 -9.21 3.40
C GLY A 87 -14.72 -8.16 2.32
N LEU A 88 -14.15 -8.32 1.11
CA LEU A 88 -14.47 -7.44 0.00
C LEU A 88 -15.93 -7.68 -0.44
N PRO A 89 -16.81 -6.66 -0.39
CA PRO A 89 -18.19 -6.79 -0.82
C PRO A 89 -18.27 -6.99 -2.35
N ASP A 90 -19.39 -7.57 -2.82
CA ASP A 90 -19.67 -7.64 -4.24
C ASP A 90 -19.91 -6.23 -4.80
N GLN A 91 -18.96 -5.77 -5.60
CA GLN A 91 -18.94 -4.42 -6.13
C GLN A 91 -18.13 -4.33 -7.43
N ARG A 92 -18.36 -3.25 -8.14
CA ARG A 92 -17.54 -2.89 -9.30
C ARG A 92 -16.13 -2.50 -8.86
N LEU A 93 -15.14 -3.01 -9.57
CA LEU A 93 -13.70 -2.84 -9.32
C LEU A 93 -13.00 -2.31 -10.57
N VAL A 94 -11.78 -1.86 -10.39
CA VAL A 94 -10.84 -1.60 -11.49
C VAL A 94 -9.64 -2.54 -11.31
N SER A 95 -9.46 -3.47 -12.24
CA SER A 95 -8.26 -4.31 -12.26
C SER A 95 -7.13 -3.57 -12.97
N MET A 96 -6.08 -3.22 -12.24
CA MET A 96 -4.91 -2.54 -12.82
C MET A 96 -4.03 -3.50 -13.64
N MET A 97 -4.00 -4.77 -13.29
CA MET A 97 -3.17 -5.80 -13.94
C MET A 97 -3.96 -7.10 -14.09
N PRO A 98 -4.89 -7.23 -15.09
CA PRO A 98 -5.71 -8.43 -15.25
C PRO A 98 -4.88 -9.71 -15.37
N SER A 99 -3.82 -9.71 -16.18
CA SER A 99 -2.93 -10.87 -16.35
C SER A 99 -2.22 -11.30 -15.06
N TYR A 100 -1.99 -10.36 -14.12
CA TYR A 100 -1.47 -10.71 -12.80
C TYR A 100 -2.50 -11.50 -11.97
N LEU A 101 -3.77 -11.16 -12.08
CA LEU A 101 -4.84 -11.89 -11.37
C LEU A 101 -4.97 -13.34 -11.88
N ASP A 102 -4.82 -13.56 -13.20
CA ASP A 102 -4.77 -14.90 -13.79
C ASP A 102 -3.54 -15.68 -13.30
N HIS A 103 -2.37 -15.03 -13.27
CA HIS A 103 -1.14 -15.61 -12.75
C HIS A 103 -1.28 -16.00 -11.27
N LEU A 104 -1.78 -15.09 -10.43
CA LEU A 104 -2.03 -15.33 -9.00
C LEU A 104 -3.01 -16.49 -8.79
N ASN A 105 -4.08 -16.55 -9.60
CA ASN A 105 -5.04 -17.66 -9.56
C ASN A 105 -4.38 -19.02 -9.80
N GLY A 106 -3.37 -19.07 -10.66
CA GLY A 106 -2.54 -20.26 -10.90
C GLY A 106 -1.67 -20.67 -9.72
N LEU A 107 -1.22 -19.69 -8.89
CA LEU A 107 -0.40 -19.93 -7.70
C LEU A 107 -1.23 -20.35 -6.47
N LEU A 108 -2.50 -20.04 -6.42
CA LEU A 108 -3.40 -20.36 -5.32
C LEU A 108 -3.92 -21.81 -5.47
N VAL A 109 -3.04 -22.80 -5.28
CA VAL A 109 -3.33 -24.23 -5.35
C VAL A 109 -3.00 -24.92 -4.04
N ASP A 110 -3.70 -26.04 -3.75
CA ASP A 110 -3.61 -26.74 -2.47
C ASP A 110 -2.19 -27.23 -2.17
N ASP A 111 -1.48 -27.73 -3.17
CA ASP A 111 -0.09 -28.19 -3.04
C ASP A 111 0.88 -27.09 -2.58
N ARG A 112 0.51 -25.82 -2.76
CA ARG A 112 1.28 -24.66 -2.32
C ARG A 112 0.80 -24.04 -1.00
N LEU A 113 -0.24 -24.59 -0.40
CA LEU A 113 -0.76 -24.08 0.86
C LEU A 113 0.33 -23.95 1.94
N PRO A 114 1.28 -24.89 2.12
CA PRO A 114 2.35 -24.72 3.09
C PRO A 114 3.26 -23.51 2.81
N ASP A 115 3.51 -23.18 1.53
CA ASP A 115 4.30 -21.98 1.16
C ASP A 115 3.55 -20.70 1.49
N TRP A 116 2.24 -20.65 1.20
CA TRP A 116 1.39 -19.53 1.56
C TRP A 116 1.27 -19.33 3.06
N GLN A 117 1.23 -20.41 3.85
CA GLN A 117 1.23 -20.33 5.31
C GLN A 117 2.54 -19.76 5.85
N LEU A 118 3.69 -20.20 5.33
CA LEU A 118 5.00 -19.63 5.67
C LEU A 118 5.08 -18.16 5.28
N TRP A 119 4.63 -17.81 4.09
CA TRP A 119 4.57 -16.44 3.60
C TRP A 119 3.70 -15.54 4.51
N ALA A 120 2.52 -16.01 4.89
CA ALA A 120 1.65 -15.29 5.82
C ALA A 120 2.31 -15.11 7.21
N THR A 121 2.95 -16.16 7.73
CA THR A 121 3.71 -16.10 9.01
C THR A 121 4.81 -15.04 8.94
N TRP A 122 5.58 -15.02 7.86
CA TRP A 122 6.61 -14.01 7.61
C TRP A 122 6.02 -12.60 7.57
N HIS A 123 4.97 -12.38 6.80
CA HIS A 123 4.38 -11.05 6.65
C HIS A 123 3.74 -10.53 7.94
N ILE A 124 3.17 -11.41 8.77
CA ILE A 124 2.68 -11.05 10.11
C ILE A 124 3.86 -10.63 11.00
N LEU A 125 4.91 -11.43 11.08
CA LEU A 125 6.11 -11.12 11.86
C LEU A 125 6.71 -9.78 11.43
N ARG A 126 6.97 -9.61 10.14
CA ARG A 126 7.50 -8.37 9.56
C ARG A 126 6.64 -7.16 9.89
N SER A 127 5.33 -7.26 9.70
CA SER A 127 4.40 -6.14 9.92
C SER A 127 4.33 -5.70 11.39
N ARG A 128 4.65 -6.59 12.31
CA ARG A 128 4.62 -6.35 13.75
C ARG A 128 6.00 -6.17 14.38
N ALA A 129 7.07 -6.38 13.63
CA ALA A 129 8.46 -6.35 14.13
C ALA A 129 8.79 -5.11 14.98
N GLY A 130 8.33 -3.92 14.55
CA GLY A 130 8.54 -2.67 15.31
C GLY A 130 7.81 -2.57 16.64
N LEU A 131 6.90 -3.52 16.96
CA LEU A 131 6.12 -3.60 18.19
C LEU A 131 6.60 -4.71 19.13
N LEU A 132 7.47 -5.58 18.63
CA LEU A 132 8.02 -6.71 19.37
C LEU A 132 9.24 -6.29 20.22
N THR A 133 10.10 -7.24 20.56
CA THR A 133 11.31 -6.95 21.34
C THR A 133 12.24 -5.98 20.59
N GLU A 134 13.11 -5.30 21.33
CA GLU A 134 14.08 -4.38 20.73
C GLU A 134 14.99 -5.09 19.72
N GLU A 135 15.39 -6.32 20.02
CA GLU A 135 16.22 -7.14 19.14
C GLU A 135 15.52 -7.41 17.79
N ILE A 136 14.25 -7.79 17.79
CA ILE A 136 13.45 -8.03 16.58
C ILE A 136 13.22 -6.72 15.82
N SER A 137 12.90 -5.65 16.55
CA SER A 137 12.71 -4.32 15.98
C SER A 137 13.98 -3.82 15.30
N GLN A 138 15.14 -3.97 15.96
CA GLN A 138 16.43 -3.57 15.40
C GLN A 138 16.81 -4.43 14.19
N ALA A 139 16.64 -5.75 14.25
CA ALA A 139 16.88 -6.64 13.12
C ALA A 139 16.06 -6.24 11.87
N ASN A 140 14.80 -5.87 12.08
CA ASN A 140 13.95 -5.37 11.00
C ASN A 140 14.40 -4.01 10.46
N PHE A 141 14.87 -3.12 11.33
CA PHE A 141 15.41 -1.81 10.93
C PHE A 141 16.71 -1.94 10.17
N ASP A 142 17.61 -2.85 10.56
CA ASP A 142 18.90 -3.09 9.89
C ASP A 142 18.72 -3.34 8.38
N PHE A 143 17.65 -4.03 8.01
CA PHE A 143 17.35 -4.27 6.59
C PHE A 143 16.54 -3.14 5.97
N TYR A 144 15.33 -2.87 6.46
CA TYR A 144 14.42 -1.90 5.81
C TYR A 144 14.83 -0.44 6.01
N GLY A 145 15.38 -0.12 7.16
CA GLY A 145 15.89 1.22 7.47
C GLY A 145 17.27 1.44 6.89
N THR A 146 18.24 0.63 7.29
CA THR A 146 19.65 0.87 6.95
C THR A 146 19.98 0.40 5.54
N LYS A 147 19.79 -0.88 5.22
CA LYS A 147 20.20 -1.45 3.92
C LYS A 147 19.38 -0.89 2.74
N LEU A 148 18.05 -0.78 2.89
CA LEU A 148 17.20 -0.32 1.79
C LEU A 148 17.03 1.20 1.72
N SER A 149 16.96 1.88 2.86
CA SER A 149 16.63 3.32 2.89
C SER A 149 17.80 4.21 3.28
N GLY A 150 18.96 3.64 3.65
CA GLY A 150 20.16 4.40 4.04
C GLY A 150 20.03 5.14 5.38
N ALA A 151 19.03 4.82 6.21
CA ALA A 151 18.87 5.44 7.51
C ALA A 151 19.95 4.94 8.48
N THR A 152 20.55 5.87 9.23
CA THR A 152 21.65 5.55 10.15
C THR A 152 21.18 5.12 11.53
N GLU A 153 19.99 5.55 11.95
CA GLU A 153 19.43 5.24 13.25
C GLU A 153 17.89 5.10 13.21
N GLN A 154 17.35 4.29 14.10
CA GLN A 154 15.92 4.10 14.26
C GLN A 154 15.33 5.28 15.04
N LYS A 155 14.15 5.74 14.65
CA LYS A 155 13.41 6.77 15.42
C LYS A 155 13.18 6.29 16.86
N ASP A 156 13.26 7.22 17.81
CA ASP A 156 12.94 7.00 19.21
C ASP A 156 11.63 6.22 19.37
N ARG A 157 11.56 5.34 20.37
CA ARG A 157 10.39 4.49 20.61
C ARG A 157 9.09 5.28 20.75
N TRP A 158 9.13 6.44 21.44
CA TRP A 158 7.93 7.27 21.59
C TRP A 158 7.43 7.84 20.26
N LYS A 159 8.31 8.22 19.33
CA LYS A 159 7.93 8.69 17.99
C LYS A 159 7.29 7.56 17.17
N ARG A 160 7.82 6.34 17.32
CA ARG A 160 7.25 5.13 16.69
C ARG A 160 5.87 4.81 17.27
N ALA A 161 5.69 4.98 18.60
CA ALA A 161 4.41 4.78 19.28
C ALA A 161 3.36 5.80 18.84
N VAL A 162 3.73 7.09 18.73
CA VAL A 162 2.84 8.13 18.19
C VAL A 162 2.39 7.76 16.76
N GLY A 163 3.32 7.41 15.87
CA GLY A 163 2.97 7.02 14.51
C GLY A 163 2.11 5.74 14.43
N LEU A 164 2.20 4.85 15.43
CA LEU A 164 1.26 3.71 15.54
C LEU A 164 -0.14 4.18 15.94
N ALA A 165 -0.24 5.03 16.97
CA ALA A 165 -1.52 5.59 17.42
C ALA A 165 -2.22 6.36 16.29
N GLU A 166 -1.49 7.16 15.53
CA GLU A 166 -2.02 7.88 14.36
C GLU A 166 -2.58 6.92 13.28
N ARG A 167 -1.95 5.77 13.06
CA ARG A 167 -2.48 4.76 12.11
C ARG A 167 -3.74 4.06 12.62
N MET A 168 -3.90 3.94 13.93
CA MET A 168 -5.05 3.24 14.53
C MET A 168 -6.25 4.17 14.74
N VAL A 169 -6.01 5.34 15.32
CA VAL A 169 -7.04 6.29 15.74
C VAL A 169 -6.72 7.72 15.28
N GLY A 170 -6.14 7.87 14.10
CA GLY A 170 -5.60 9.14 13.63
C GLY A 170 -6.61 10.27 13.53
N GLU A 171 -7.85 9.99 13.17
CA GLU A 171 -8.88 11.05 13.11
C GLU A 171 -9.28 11.55 14.50
N GLU A 172 -9.31 10.69 15.53
CA GLU A 172 -9.54 11.14 16.92
C GLU A 172 -8.40 12.04 17.42
N ILE A 173 -7.14 11.64 17.15
CA ILE A 173 -5.97 12.47 17.45
C ILE A 173 -6.02 13.77 16.64
N GLY A 174 -6.37 13.69 15.37
CA GLY A 174 -6.52 14.83 14.47
C GLY A 174 -7.56 15.82 14.95
N GLN A 175 -8.69 15.35 15.48
CA GLN A 175 -9.72 16.21 16.06
C GLN A 175 -9.19 17.03 17.23
N ARG A 176 -8.43 16.41 18.14
CA ARG A 176 -7.80 17.10 19.26
C ARG A 176 -6.73 18.10 18.82
N PHE A 177 -5.98 17.77 17.77
CA PHE A 177 -5.02 18.68 17.16
C PHE A 177 -5.72 19.90 16.55
N VAL A 178 -6.78 19.69 15.80
CA VAL A 178 -7.57 20.74 15.14
C VAL A 178 -8.17 21.70 16.18
N GLU A 179 -8.77 21.19 17.26
CA GLU A 179 -9.32 22.01 18.36
C GLU A 179 -8.31 23.02 18.91
N LYS A 180 -7.01 22.65 18.92
CA LYS A 180 -5.96 23.50 19.50
C LYS A 180 -5.21 24.35 18.49
N HIS A 181 -5.00 23.84 17.28
CA HIS A 181 -3.99 24.36 16.38
C HIS A 181 -4.49 24.78 15.00
N PHE A 182 -5.75 24.43 14.64
CA PHE A 182 -6.27 24.71 13.32
C PHE A 182 -7.70 25.30 13.41
N PRO A 183 -7.84 26.61 13.66
CA PRO A 183 -9.15 27.24 13.79
C PRO A 183 -9.98 27.13 12.50
N ALA A 184 -11.29 27.11 12.62
CA ALA A 184 -12.24 27.00 11.49
C ALA A 184 -12.00 28.07 10.42
N SER A 185 -11.66 29.28 10.82
CA SER A 185 -11.32 30.38 9.90
C SER A 185 -10.15 30.07 8.98
N SER A 186 -9.16 29.27 9.42
CA SER A 186 -8.04 28.84 8.58
C SER A 186 -8.53 27.90 7.46
N LYS A 187 -9.46 27.00 7.76
CA LYS A 187 -10.07 26.13 6.74
C LYS A 187 -10.87 26.96 5.73
N GLU A 188 -11.66 27.91 6.22
CA GLU A 188 -12.49 28.80 5.39
C GLU A 188 -11.62 29.63 4.42
N HIS A 189 -10.56 30.28 4.90
CA HIS A 189 -9.63 31.03 4.06
C HIS A 189 -8.93 30.16 3.01
N MET A 190 -8.57 28.93 3.38
CA MET A 190 -7.95 28.00 2.41
C MET A 190 -8.94 27.51 1.37
N LEU A 191 -10.20 27.30 1.72
CA LEU A 191 -11.25 26.96 0.75
C LEU A 191 -11.51 28.13 -0.20
N GLU A 192 -11.59 29.36 0.32
CA GLU A 192 -11.72 30.56 -0.49
C GLU A 192 -10.54 30.70 -1.48
N LEU A 193 -9.29 30.45 -1.02
CA LEU A 193 -8.13 30.42 -1.91
C LEU A 193 -8.28 29.38 -3.04
N VAL A 194 -8.78 28.19 -2.71
CA VAL A 194 -9.03 27.14 -3.72
C VAL A 194 -10.12 27.58 -4.70
N ASP A 195 -11.16 28.23 -4.25
CA ASP A 195 -12.23 28.76 -5.11
C ASP A 195 -11.67 29.81 -6.09
N TYR A 196 -10.79 30.72 -5.66
CA TYR A 196 -10.09 31.64 -6.55
C TYR A 196 -9.21 30.93 -7.57
N LEU A 197 -8.50 29.89 -7.16
CA LEU A 197 -7.69 29.07 -8.06
C LEU A 197 -8.57 28.37 -9.13
N VAL A 198 -9.69 27.78 -8.72
CA VAL A 198 -10.65 27.14 -9.63
C VAL A 198 -11.24 28.15 -10.59
N ALA A 199 -11.59 29.36 -10.13
CA ALA A 199 -12.09 30.45 -10.98
C ALA A 199 -11.03 30.87 -12.00
N ALA A 200 -9.78 31.07 -11.60
CA ALA A 200 -8.68 31.41 -12.48
C ALA A 200 -8.40 30.31 -13.52
N TYR A 201 -8.45 29.01 -13.11
CA TYR A 201 -8.35 27.90 -14.06
C TYR A 201 -9.49 27.88 -15.06
N ARG A 202 -10.70 28.15 -14.64
CA ARG A 202 -11.87 28.23 -15.52
C ARG A 202 -11.68 29.31 -16.59
N ASP A 203 -11.27 30.50 -16.18
CA ASP A 203 -11.00 31.61 -17.10
C ASP A 203 -9.89 31.23 -18.09
N ARG A 204 -8.74 30.73 -17.59
CA ARG A 204 -7.62 30.34 -18.46
C ARG A 204 -8.02 29.25 -19.46
N ILE A 205 -8.66 28.16 -19.00
CA ILE A 205 -9.09 27.04 -19.86
C ILE A 205 -10.05 27.56 -20.95
N SER A 206 -10.96 28.47 -20.61
CA SER A 206 -11.92 29.06 -21.55
C SER A 206 -11.25 29.84 -22.69
N ASN A 207 -10.06 30.40 -22.42
CA ASN A 207 -9.34 31.27 -23.35
C ASN A 207 -8.11 30.61 -24.00
N LEU A 208 -7.84 29.29 -23.78
CA LEU A 208 -6.69 28.60 -24.37
C LEU A 208 -6.87 28.41 -25.90
N GLU A 209 -6.04 29.06 -26.68
CA GLU A 209 -6.10 29.01 -28.15
C GLU A 209 -5.71 27.66 -28.75
N TRP A 210 -4.76 26.95 -28.10
CA TRP A 210 -4.29 25.64 -28.57
C TRP A 210 -5.27 24.49 -28.30
N MET A 211 -6.29 24.70 -27.47
CA MET A 211 -7.30 23.70 -27.15
C MET A 211 -8.45 23.75 -28.16
N THR A 212 -8.83 22.59 -28.73
CA THR A 212 -10.06 22.51 -29.52
C THR A 212 -11.30 22.77 -28.65
N PRO A 213 -12.41 23.23 -29.23
CA PRO A 213 -13.66 23.47 -28.47
C PRO A 213 -14.12 22.27 -27.68
N ALA A 214 -14.08 21.05 -28.28
CA ALA A 214 -14.46 19.81 -27.61
C ALA A 214 -13.53 19.45 -26.42
N THR A 215 -12.23 19.66 -26.59
CA THR A 215 -11.26 19.43 -25.50
C THR A 215 -11.46 20.43 -24.36
N ARG A 216 -11.75 21.68 -24.69
CA ARG A 216 -12.02 22.75 -23.72
C ARG A 216 -13.26 22.43 -22.88
N GLU A 217 -14.35 22.01 -23.53
CA GLU A 217 -15.57 21.58 -22.85
C GLU A 217 -15.29 20.45 -21.84
N ARG A 218 -14.54 19.41 -22.26
CA ARG A 218 -14.14 18.31 -21.38
C ARG A 218 -13.24 18.75 -20.22
N ALA A 219 -12.35 19.69 -20.47
CA ALA A 219 -11.48 20.25 -19.42
C ALA A 219 -12.29 21.04 -18.38
N LEU A 220 -13.27 21.82 -18.82
CA LEU A 220 -14.18 22.56 -17.93
C LEU A 220 -15.11 21.62 -17.16
N GLU A 221 -15.62 20.54 -17.79
CA GLU A 221 -16.36 19.47 -17.10
C GLU A 221 -15.51 18.83 -16.00
N LYS A 222 -14.25 18.49 -16.30
CA LYS A 222 -13.31 17.94 -15.31
C LYS A 222 -13.06 18.90 -14.15
N LEU A 223 -12.85 20.19 -14.45
CA LEU A 223 -12.68 21.22 -13.43
C LEU A 223 -13.90 21.35 -12.53
N GLY A 224 -15.12 21.23 -13.08
CA GLY A 224 -16.37 21.26 -12.31
C GLY A 224 -16.57 20.06 -11.38
N LYS A 225 -15.83 18.96 -11.59
CA LYS A 225 -15.82 17.77 -10.72
C LYS A 225 -14.70 17.79 -9.68
N PHE A 226 -13.92 18.88 -9.62
CA PHE A 226 -12.86 19.03 -8.64
C PHE A 226 -13.44 19.11 -7.23
N ASN A 227 -12.93 18.29 -6.32
CA ASN A 227 -13.36 18.26 -4.93
C ASN A 227 -12.16 18.61 -4.03
N ALA A 228 -12.24 19.76 -3.36
CA ALA A 228 -11.22 20.22 -2.44
C ALA A 228 -11.29 19.43 -1.12
N LYS A 229 -10.13 18.97 -0.63
CA LYS A 229 -9.97 18.33 0.69
C LYS A 229 -8.93 19.12 1.47
N ILE A 230 -9.38 20.01 2.33
CA ILE A 230 -8.52 20.97 3.05
C ILE A 230 -8.65 20.76 4.56
N GLY A 231 -7.48 20.71 5.21
CA GLY A 231 -7.36 20.66 6.67
C GLY A 231 -7.86 19.36 7.26
N TYR A 232 -9.14 19.26 7.53
CA TYR A 232 -9.77 18.13 8.20
C TYR A 232 -11.13 17.78 7.57
N PRO A 233 -11.63 16.54 7.76
CA PRO A 233 -12.91 16.11 7.17
C PRO A 233 -14.09 16.86 7.78
N ASP A 234 -15.15 17.08 6.98
CA ASP A 234 -16.40 17.69 7.48
C ASP A 234 -17.13 16.78 8.46
N LYS A 235 -16.94 15.46 8.31
CA LYS A 235 -17.45 14.44 9.21
C LYS A 235 -16.31 13.54 9.67
N TRP A 236 -16.02 13.60 10.96
CA TRP A 236 -15.03 12.74 11.60
C TRP A 236 -15.51 11.29 11.66
N ARG A 237 -14.57 10.37 11.59
CA ARG A 237 -14.84 8.95 11.82
C ARG A 237 -15.16 8.73 13.30
N SER A 238 -16.21 7.96 13.59
CA SER A 238 -16.47 7.49 14.95
C SER A 238 -15.63 6.27 15.27
N TYR A 239 -15.13 6.25 16.48
CA TYR A 239 -14.42 5.11 17.10
C TYR A 239 -15.26 4.49 18.24
N GLU A 240 -16.55 4.83 18.33
CA GLU A 240 -17.44 4.23 19.30
C GLU A 240 -17.55 2.71 19.05
N GLY A 241 -17.30 1.94 20.10
CA GLY A 241 -17.32 0.47 20.06
C GLY A 241 -15.95 -0.20 19.86
N LEU A 242 -14.86 0.58 19.88
CA LEU A 242 -13.50 0.03 19.98
C LEU A 242 -13.15 -0.29 21.43
#